data_7a779d0dee46bcff538e2fc7dd88ab51
#
_entry.id   7a779d0dee46bcff538e2fc7dd88ab51
#
_cell.length_a   1.000
_cell.length_b   1.000
_cell.length_c   1.000
_cell.angle_alpha   90.00
_cell.angle_beta   90.00
_cell.angle_gamma   90.00
#
_symmetry.space_group_name_H-M   'P 1'
#
loop_
_entity.id
_entity.type
_entity.pdbx_description
1 polymer ?
#
loop_
_entity_poly.entity_id
_entity_poly.type
_entity_poly.pdbx_seq_one_letter_code
_entity_poly.pdbx_strand_id
1 'polypeptide(L)'
;FLTVLEDESKYSLVYPLKTKDQAPAALKRAVAFFKAQADVTVKIIRTDRGGEFCGTAFEGWMKDEGIVHQKASPYSPQSNGAAERLNRTLVEKLRSILVASGAPKIYWAEALIYCNSVRNFSPVRGYDKTPHELLYEDKPDISHLRVWGCKAYPLVPSCKMRKLDPTSGQGMFLGFD
;
A
#
# COMPACT_ATOMS: atom_id res chain seq x y z
N PHE A 1 7.03 -3.57 -6.85
CA PHE A 1 5.80 -2.95 -6.35
C PHE A 1 5.66 -1.52 -6.84
N LEU A 2 4.43 -1.01 -6.88
CA LEU A 2 4.10 0.39 -7.11
C LEU A 2 3.66 1.01 -5.79
N THR A 3 4.13 2.22 -5.50
CA THR A 3 3.57 3.09 -4.45
C THR A 3 2.84 4.26 -5.08
N VAL A 4 1.69 4.59 -4.53
CA VAL A 4 0.94 5.80 -4.86
C VAL A 4 0.82 6.60 -3.57
N LEU A 5 1.24 7.86 -3.60
CA LEU A 5 1.19 8.78 -2.46
C LEU A 5 0.26 9.93 -2.81
N GLU A 6 -0.78 10.12 -2.02
CA GLU A 6 -1.63 11.29 -2.09
C GLU A 6 -0.91 12.47 -1.40
N ASP A 7 -0.90 13.64 -2.04
CA ASP A 7 0.01 14.73 -1.66
C ASP A 7 -0.48 15.56 -0.48
N GLU A 8 -1.76 15.65 -0.23
CA GLU A 8 -2.33 16.42 0.88
C GLU A 8 -2.32 15.61 2.18
N SER A 9 -3.03 14.49 2.21
CA SER A 9 -3.14 13.63 3.39
C SER A 9 -1.88 12.81 3.67
N LYS A 10 -0.99 12.66 2.70
CA LYS A 10 0.14 11.72 2.72
C LYS A 10 -0.31 10.24 2.82
N TYR A 11 -1.57 9.95 2.56
CA TYR A 11 -2.07 8.58 2.49
C TYR A 11 -1.41 7.84 1.32
N SER A 12 -1.06 6.60 1.54
CA SER A 12 -0.35 5.84 0.52
C SER A 12 -1.02 4.49 0.24
N LEU A 13 -0.97 4.10 -1.02
CA LEU A 13 -1.35 2.77 -1.47
C LEU A 13 -0.10 2.05 -2.01
N VAL A 14 -0.05 0.75 -1.79
CA VAL A 14 1.01 -0.11 -2.33
C VAL A 14 0.40 -1.26 -3.11
N TYR A 15 1.02 -1.56 -4.23
CA TYR A 15 0.59 -2.64 -5.12
C TYR A 15 1.79 -3.54 -5.40
N PRO A 16 1.84 -4.75 -4.83
CA PRO A 16 2.78 -5.76 -5.26
C PRO A 16 2.56 -6.08 -6.74
N LEU A 17 3.62 -6.08 -7.53
CA LEU A 17 3.57 -6.33 -8.97
C LEU A 17 4.47 -7.51 -9.30
N LYS A 18 4.03 -8.37 -10.22
CA LYS A 18 4.88 -9.43 -10.78
C LYS A 18 5.85 -8.85 -11.80
N THR A 19 5.37 -7.92 -12.62
CA THR A 19 6.12 -7.28 -13.72
C THR A 19 5.83 -5.78 -13.76
N LYS A 20 6.72 -4.97 -14.34
CA LYS A 20 6.58 -3.51 -14.40
C LYS A 20 5.41 -3.05 -15.27
N ASP A 21 5.05 -3.81 -16.28
CA ASP A 21 3.91 -3.52 -17.18
C ASP A 21 2.55 -3.52 -16.47
N GLN A 22 2.47 -4.09 -15.25
CA GLN A 22 1.26 -4.03 -14.42
C GLN A 22 1.08 -2.67 -13.71
N ALA A 23 2.09 -1.79 -13.71
CA ALA A 23 2.04 -0.53 -12.98
C ALA A 23 0.92 0.42 -13.47
N PRO A 24 0.65 0.60 -14.77
CA PRO A 24 -0.48 1.41 -15.23
C PRO A 24 -1.83 0.92 -14.74
N ALA A 25 -2.05 -0.40 -14.75
CA ALA A 25 -3.29 -0.99 -14.24
C ALA A 25 -3.44 -0.82 -12.73
N ALA A 26 -2.34 -0.93 -11.97
CA ALA A 26 -2.33 -0.67 -10.53
C ALA A 26 -2.62 0.80 -10.22
N LEU A 27 -2.08 1.73 -11.00
CA LEU A 27 -2.34 3.16 -10.84
C LEU A 27 -3.79 3.52 -11.13
N LYS A 28 -4.41 2.92 -12.16
CA LYS A 28 -5.85 3.06 -12.44
C LYS A 28 -6.70 2.61 -11.24
N ARG A 29 -6.35 1.49 -10.61
CA ARG A 29 -7.03 1.01 -9.39
C ARG A 29 -6.86 1.99 -8.22
N ALA A 30 -5.69 2.62 -8.08
CA ALA A 30 -5.47 3.63 -7.06
C ALA A 30 -6.38 4.86 -7.27
N VAL A 31 -6.49 5.34 -8.50
CA VAL A 31 -7.39 6.47 -8.84
C VAL A 31 -8.84 6.11 -8.55
N ALA A 32 -9.28 4.92 -8.94
CA ALA A 32 -10.63 4.43 -8.64
C ALA A 32 -10.87 4.30 -7.13
N PHE A 33 -9.88 3.85 -6.37
CA PHE A 33 -9.94 3.78 -4.90
C PHE A 33 -10.16 5.16 -4.28
N PHE A 34 -9.35 6.15 -4.62
CA PHE A 34 -9.48 7.50 -4.07
C PHE A 34 -10.85 8.11 -4.38
N LYS A 35 -11.34 7.91 -5.61
CA LYS A 35 -12.67 8.39 -6.03
C LYS A 35 -13.81 7.69 -5.26
N ALA A 36 -13.73 6.36 -5.11
CA ALA A 36 -14.83 5.57 -4.56
C ALA A 36 -14.84 5.50 -3.03
N GLN A 37 -13.68 5.54 -2.38
CA GLN A 37 -13.53 5.30 -0.94
C GLN A 37 -13.23 6.56 -0.13
N ALA A 38 -12.72 7.61 -0.78
CA ALA A 38 -12.34 8.85 -0.10
C ALA A 38 -12.99 10.10 -0.70
N ASP A 39 -13.84 9.96 -1.71
CA ASP A 39 -14.46 11.06 -2.48
C ASP A 39 -13.44 12.08 -3.01
N VAL A 40 -12.22 11.62 -3.29
CA VAL A 40 -11.12 12.43 -3.78
C VAL A 40 -11.05 12.36 -5.30
N THR A 41 -11.19 13.52 -5.95
CA THR A 41 -10.99 13.64 -7.40
C THR A 41 -9.51 13.86 -7.70
N VAL A 42 -8.88 12.88 -8.35
CA VAL A 42 -7.47 12.98 -8.77
C VAL A 42 -7.38 13.89 -9.99
N LYS A 43 -6.72 15.04 -9.86
CA LYS A 43 -6.53 16.03 -10.95
C LYS A 43 -5.18 15.91 -11.62
N ILE A 44 -4.16 15.53 -10.86
CA ILE A 44 -2.78 15.50 -11.34
C ILE A 44 -2.13 14.20 -10.87
N ILE A 45 -1.47 13.50 -11.77
CA ILE A 45 -0.62 12.36 -11.45
C ILE A 45 0.81 12.72 -11.82
N ARG A 46 1.72 12.58 -10.85
CA ARG A 46 3.16 12.73 -11.08
C ARG A 46 3.82 11.38 -11.08
N THR A 47 4.59 11.09 -12.14
CA THR A 47 5.40 9.87 -12.25
C THR A 47 6.84 10.23 -12.56
N ASP A 48 7.73 9.27 -12.34
CA ASP A 48 9.02 9.30 -13.01
C ASP A 48 8.83 9.09 -14.53
N ARG A 49 9.93 9.03 -15.27
CA ARG A 49 9.92 8.77 -16.72
C ARG A 49 9.99 7.27 -17.03
N GLY A 50 9.49 6.43 -16.16
CA GLY A 50 9.40 4.99 -16.43
C GLY A 50 8.64 4.73 -17.72
N GLY A 51 9.18 3.87 -18.59
CA GLY A 51 8.57 3.54 -19.88
C GLY A 51 7.16 2.99 -19.75
N GLU A 52 6.83 2.39 -18.61
CA GLU A 52 5.50 1.87 -18.26
C GLU A 52 4.39 2.93 -18.26
N PHE A 53 4.74 4.21 -17.98
CA PHE A 53 3.80 5.33 -17.95
C PHE A 53 3.85 6.21 -19.22
N CYS A 54 4.63 5.81 -20.23
CA CYS A 54 4.78 6.54 -21.47
C CYS A 54 3.98 5.94 -22.65
N GLY A 55 3.18 4.90 -22.41
CA GLY A 55 2.39 4.25 -23.45
C GLY A 55 1.15 5.07 -23.85
N THR A 56 0.82 5.06 -25.16
CA THR A 56 -0.33 5.81 -25.72
C THR A 56 -1.66 5.44 -25.05
N ALA A 57 -1.85 4.18 -24.69
CA ALA A 57 -3.05 3.71 -23.99
C ALA A 57 -3.19 4.30 -22.58
N PHE A 58 -2.07 4.53 -21.88
CA PHE A 58 -2.08 5.16 -20.57
C PHE A 58 -2.32 6.66 -20.68
N GLU A 59 -1.67 7.32 -21.61
CA GLU A 59 -1.88 8.76 -21.88
C GLU A 59 -3.32 9.04 -22.36
N GLY A 60 -3.90 8.17 -23.20
CA GLY A 60 -5.30 8.25 -23.62
C GLY A 60 -6.25 8.17 -22.42
N TRP A 61 -6.07 7.17 -21.56
CA TRP A 61 -6.88 7.04 -20.35
C TRP A 61 -6.80 8.27 -19.44
N MET A 62 -5.61 8.83 -19.22
CA MET A 62 -5.46 10.04 -18.40
C MET A 62 -6.21 11.22 -18.97
N LYS A 63 -6.18 11.37 -20.29
CA LYS A 63 -6.93 12.41 -21.00
C LYS A 63 -8.45 12.21 -20.89
N ASP A 64 -8.92 10.97 -21.00
CA ASP A 64 -10.34 10.63 -20.88
C ASP A 64 -10.87 10.90 -19.45
N GLU A 65 -10.04 10.64 -18.42
CA GLU A 65 -10.37 10.96 -17.02
C GLU A 65 -10.14 12.44 -16.66
N GLY A 66 -9.64 13.27 -17.59
CA GLY A 66 -9.32 14.68 -17.32
C GLY A 66 -8.12 14.86 -16.37
N ILE A 67 -7.22 13.88 -16.27
CA ILE A 67 -6.08 13.89 -15.35
C ILE A 67 -4.84 14.46 -16.07
N VAL A 68 -4.18 15.43 -15.45
CA VAL A 68 -2.93 16.00 -15.96
C VAL A 68 -1.75 15.10 -15.57
N HIS A 69 -1.00 14.63 -16.56
CA HIS A 69 0.22 13.86 -16.33
C HIS A 69 1.43 14.79 -16.18
N GLN A 70 2.03 14.83 -15.01
CA GLN A 70 3.29 15.52 -14.76
C GLN A 70 4.44 14.50 -14.72
N LYS A 71 5.27 14.49 -15.76
CA LYS A 71 6.49 13.68 -15.79
C LYS A 71 7.60 14.43 -15.05
N ALA A 72 8.26 13.79 -14.09
CA ALA A 72 9.38 14.40 -13.37
C ALA A 72 10.46 14.90 -14.36
N SER A 73 10.98 16.11 -14.11
CA SER A 73 12.04 16.67 -14.96
C SER A 73 13.33 15.84 -14.83
N PRO A 74 14.08 15.64 -15.93
CA PRO A 74 15.42 15.07 -15.85
C PRO A 74 16.25 15.94 -14.89
N TYR A 75 17.05 15.30 -14.06
CA TYR A 75 17.96 15.97 -13.12
C TYR A 75 17.30 16.80 -12.00
N SER A 76 16.00 16.60 -11.73
CA SER A 76 15.30 17.26 -10.63
C SER A 76 14.82 16.24 -9.57
N PRO A 77 15.72 15.72 -8.70
CA PRO A 77 15.39 14.73 -7.68
C PRO A 77 14.30 15.21 -6.72
N GLN A 78 14.16 16.54 -6.57
CA GLN A 78 13.19 17.14 -5.65
C GLN A 78 11.73 16.88 -6.08
N SER A 79 11.46 16.69 -7.37
CA SER A 79 10.11 16.54 -7.90
C SER A 79 9.45 15.20 -7.52
N ASN A 80 10.24 14.16 -7.19
CA ASN A 80 9.75 12.84 -6.78
C ASN A 80 10.24 12.41 -5.38
N GLY A 81 10.91 13.30 -4.66
CA GLY A 81 11.57 13.00 -3.40
C GLY A 81 10.62 12.50 -2.28
N ALA A 82 9.33 12.83 -2.33
CA ALA A 82 8.34 12.32 -1.37
C ALA A 82 8.08 10.83 -1.58
N ALA A 83 7.86 10.40 -2.84
CA ALA A 83 7.65 9.01 -3.19
C ALA A 83 8.93 8.16 -2.95
N GLU A 84 10.10 8.71 -3.25
CA GLU A 84 11.38 8.02 -2.98
C GLU A 84 11.62 7.81 -1.48
N ARG A 85 11.34 8.83 -0.65
CA ARG A 85 11.40 8.69 0.81
C ARG A 85 10.42 7.67 1.34
N LEU A 86 9.19 7.67 0.82
CA LEU A 86 8.19 6.66 1.15
C LEU A 86 8.70 5.25 0.83
N ASN A 87 9.19 5.03 -0.38
CA ASN A 87 9.73 3.74 -0.82
C ASN A 87 10.86 3.27 0.10
N ARG A 88 11.81 4.15 0.44
CA ARG A 88 12.89 3.84 1.38
C ARG A 88 12.32 3.40 2.73
N THR A 89 11.41 4.17 3.30
CA THR A 89 10.79 3.87 4.60
C THR A 89 10.06 2.53 4.59
N LEU A 90 9.31 2.24 3.53
CA LEU A 90 8.58 0.98 3.39
C LEU A 90 9.55 -0.21 3.27
N VAL A 91 10.61 -0.08 2.47
CA VAL A 91 11.62 -1.14 2.32
C VAL A 91 12.37 -1.40 3.63
N GLU A 92 12.71 -0.36 4.38
CA GLU A 92 13.36 -0.49 5.69
C GLU A 92 12.44 -1.20 6.69
N LYS A 93 11.18 -0.78 6.80
CA LYS A 93 10.17 -1.45 7.64
C LYS A 93 9.96 -2.91 7.21
N LEU A 94 9.82 -3.15 5.92
CA LEU A 94 9.65 -4.50 5.34
C LEU A 94 10.80 -5.43 5.74
N ARG A 95 12.05 -4.96 5.60
CA ARG A 95 13.23 -5.74 6.02
C ARG A 95 13.19 -6.05 7.51
N SER A 96 12.86 -5.04 8.32
CA SER A 96 12.81 -5.19 9.78
C SER A 96 11.78 -6.22 10.22
N ILE A 97 10.56 -6.19 9.69
CA ILE A 97 9.52 -7.15 10.10
C ILE A 97 9.79 -8.56 9.59
N LEU A 98 10.34 -8.73 8.37
CA LEU A 98 10.74 -10.05 7.86
C LEU A 98 11.85 -10.68 8.71
N VAL A 99 12.84 -9.88 9.12
CA VAL A 99 13.93 -10.37 9.99
C VAL A 99 13.40 -10.69 11.39
N ALA A 100 12.60 -9.79 11.98
CA ALA A 100 12.09 -9.95 13.35
C ALA A 100 11.15 -11.15 13.48
N SER A 101 10.33 -11.42 12.46
CA SER A 101 9.37 -12.54 12.47
C SER A 101 10.00 -13.89 12.12
N GLY A 102 11.16 -13.91 11.48
CA GLY A 102 11.72 -15.12 10.87
C GLY A 102 10.91 -15.69 9.70
N ALA A 103 9.93 -14.93 9.20
CA ALA A 103 9.07 -15.40 8.11
C ALA A 103 9.85 -15.56 6.79
N PRO A 104 9.49 -16.55 5.97
CA PRO A 104 10.05 -16.69 4.64
C PRO A 104 9.86 -15.44 3.78
N LYS A 105 10.88 -15.09 3.01
CA LYS A 105 10.85 -13.89 2.16
C LYS A 105 9.75 -13.89 1.10
N ILE A 106 9.16 -15.04 0.80
CA ILE A 106 8.04 -15.16 -0.14
C ILE A 106 6.83 -14.32 0.29
N TYR A 107 6.67 -14.05 1.59
CA TYR A 107 5.60 -13.23 2.15
C TYR A 107 5.90 -11.72 2.14
N TRP A 108 6.83 -11.29 1.27
CA TRP A 108 7.22 -9.88 1.16
C TRP A 108 6.05 -8.97 0.76
N ALA A 109 5.12 -9.48 -0.05
CA ALA A 109 3.99 -8.70 -0.56
C ALA A 109 2.99 -8.38 0.58
N GLU A 110 2.63 -9.38 1.36
CA GLU A 110 1.77 -9.25 2.54
C GLU A 110 2.42 -8.35 3.60
N ALA A 111 3.71 -8.55 3.83
CA ALA A 111 4.49 -7.71 4.74
C ALA A 111 4.54 -6.25 4.29
N LEU A 112 4.69 -5.99 2.98
CA LEU A 112 4.68 -4.64 2.42
C LEU A 112 3.33 -3.95 2.61
N ILE A 113 2.23 -4.66 2.31
CA ILE A 113 0.86 -4.15 2.50
C ILE A 113 0.64 -3.80 3.97
N TYR A 114 1.02 -4.71 4.89
CA TYR A 114 0.91 -4.47 6.33
C TYR A 114 1.73 -3.24 6.77
N CYS A 115 2.98 -3.12 6.33
CA CYS A 115 3.83 -1.95 6.62
C CYS A 115 3.19 -0.64 6.17
N ASN A 116 2.55 -0.65 5.00
CA ASN A 116 1.88 0.52 4.48
C ASN A 116 0.61 0.88 5.28
N SER A 117 -0.18 -0.11 5.69
CA SER A 117 -1.35 0.10 6.55
C SER A 117 -0.95 0.71 7.89
N VAL A 118 0.05 0.14 8.57
CA VAL A 118 0.58 0.69 9.82
C VAL A 118 1.13 2.11 9.63
N ARG A 119 1.77 2.38 8.50
CA ARG A 119 2.25 3.73 8.17
C ARG A 119 1.10 4.72 8.01
N ASN A 120 0.01 4.34 7.36
CA ASN A 120 -1.16 5.20 7.21
C ASN A 120 -1.87 5.48 8.54
N PHE A 121 -1.73 4.60 9.52
CA PHE A 121 -2.23 4.76 10.89
C PHE A 121 -1.23 5.43 11.86
N SER A 122 -0.06 5.82 11.37
CA SER A 122 0.98 6.47 12.18
C SER A 122 1.17 7.91 11.74
N PRO A 123 1.34 8.89 12.66
CA PRO A 123 1.62 10.27 12.31
C PRO A 123 2.85 10.40 11.42
N VAL A 124 2.82 11.32 10.47
CA VAL A 124 3.94 11.64 9.57
C VAL A 124 4.55 12.95 10.01
N ARG A 125 5.86 13.08 9.88
CA ARG A 125 6.59 14.30 10.27
C ARG A 125 5.96 15.53 9.64
N GLY A 126 5.63 16.54 10.47
CA GLY A 126 5.02 17.80 10.07
C GLY A 126 3.49 17.78 10.10
N TYR A 127 2.87 16.69 10.56
CA TYR A 127 1.43 16.57 10.72
C TYR A 127 1.12 16.02 12.11
N ASP A 128 0.12 16.61 12.78
CA ASP A 128 -0.36 16.13 14.10
C ASP A 128 -1.35 14.97 13.96
N LYS A 129 -1.90 14.78 12.76
CA LYS A 129 -2.84 13.72 12.41
C LYS A 129 -2.16 12.63 11.58
N THR A 130 -2.72 11.43 11.63
CA THR A 130 -2.30 10.33 10.75
C THR A 130 -2.76 10.57 9.30
N PRO A 131 -2.11 9.96 8.30
CA PRO A 131 -2.60 9.99 6.92
C PRO A 131 -4.05 9.51 6.76
N HIS A 132 -4.46 8.53 7.55
CA HIS A 132 -5.84 8.06 7.58
C HIS A 132 -6.79 9.15 8.06
N GLU A 133 -6.49 9.81 9.18
CA GLU A 133 -7.31 10.91 9.72
C GLU A 133 -7.39 12.11 8.78
N LEU A 134 -6.32 12.36 8.00
CA LEU A 134 -6.30 13.44 7.02
C LEU A 134 -7.15 13.12 5.79
N LEU A 135 -7.21 11.84 5.39
CA LEU A 135 -7.96 11.41 4.20
C LEU A 135 -9.45 11.21 4.48
N TYR A 136 -9.78 10.59 5.62
CA TYR A 136 -11.16 10.17 5.94
C TYR A 136 -11.85 11.06 7.00
N GLU A 137 -11.12 12.01 7.56
CA GLU A 137 -11.59 12.91 8.65
C GLU A 137 -12.01 12.16 9.92
N ASP A 138 -11.66 10.87 10.04
CA ASP A 138 -11.98 10.00 11.17
C ASP A 138 -10.76 9.26 11.69
N LYS A 139 -10.75 8.95 12.99
CA LYS A 139 -9.66 8.21 13.63
C LYS A 139 -9.73 6.73 13.27
N PRO A 140 -8.60 6.14 12.84
CA PRO A 140 -8.59 4.72 12.55
C PRO A 140 -8.79 3.88 13.82
N ASP A 141 -9.61 2.85 13.75
CA ASP A 141 -9.62 1.80 14.76
C ASP A 141 -8.38 0.92 14.59
N ILE A 142 -7.46 1.02 15.53
CA ILE A 142 -6.22 0.24 15.57
C ILE A 142 -6.30 -0.96 16.54
N SER A 143 -7.44 -1.22 17.16
CA SER A 143 -7.63 -2.31 18.16
C SER A 143 -7.38 -3.70 17.55
N HIS A 144 -7.58 -3.82 16.24
CA HIS A 144 -7.39 -5.05 15.46
C HIS A 144 -5.92 -5.32 15.11
N LEU A 145 -5.02 -4.32 15.21
CA LEU A 145 -3.63 -4.51 14.83
C LEU A 145 -2.94 -5.57 15.70
N ARG A 146 -2.15 -6.41 15.07
CA ARG A 146 -1.33 -7.46 15.71
C ARG A 146 0.08 -7.36 15.16
N VAL A 147 1.04 -7.86 15.90
CA VAL A 147 2.43 -7.92 15.43
C VAL A 147 2.50 -8.86 14.23
N TRP A 148 2.98 -8.35 13.09
CA TRP A 148 3.13 -9.16 11.89
C TRP A 148 4.10 -10.32 12.12
N GLY A 149 3.73 -11.50 11.64
CA GLY A 149 4.51 -12.71 11.88
C GLY A 149 4.30 -13.36 13.26
N CYS A 150 3.43 -12.81 14.13
CA CYS A 150 3.12 -13.47 15.40
C CYS A 150 2.38 -14.80 15.18
N LYS A 151 2.46 -15.68 16.17
CA LYS A 151 1.70 -16.93 16.16
C LYS A 151 0.19 -16.64 16.17
N ALA A 152 -0.52 -17.29 15.27
CA ALA A 152 -1.96 -17.23 15.17
C ALA A 152 -2.55 -18.64 15.32
N TYR A 153 -3.73 -18.74 15.89
CA TYR A 153 -4.44 -20.00 16.09
C TYR A 153 -5.84 -19.90 15.47
N PRO A 154 -5.92 -19.97 14.11
CA PRO A 154 -7.22 -19.92 13.45
C PRO A 154 -8.07 -21.12 13.84
N LEU A 155 -9.36 -20.85 14.09
CA LEU A 155 -10.34 -21.92 14.35
C LEU A 155 -10.54 -22.75 13.07
N VAL A 156 -10.55 -24.06 13.23
CA VAL A 156 -10.93 -24.98 12.15
C VAL A 156 -12.45 -25.01 12.05
N PRO A 157 -13.05 -24.76 10.88
CA PRO A 157 -14.50 -24.87 10.71
C PRO A 157 -15.02 -26.26 11.13
N SER A 158 -16.12 -26.31 11.87
CA SER A 158 -16.69 -27.56 12.41
C SER A 158 -16.99 -28.63 11.33
N CYS A 159 -17.33 -28.19 10.11
CA CYS A 159 -17.55 -29.08 8.97
C CYS A 159 -16.28 -29.82 8.48
N LYS A 160 -15.09 -29.37 8.90
CA LYS A 160 -13.80 -30.00 8.58
C LYS A 160 -13.19 -30.77 9.75
N MET A 161 -13.87 -30.80 10.91
CA MET A 161 -13.38 -31.44 12.13
C MET A 161 -14.05 -32.79 12.39
N ARG A 162 -13.25 -33.75 12.83
CA ARG A 162 -13.76 -34.99 13.47
C ARG A 162 -13.88 -34.74 14.97
N LYS A 163 -14.64 -35.62 15.67
CA LYS A 163 -15.03 -35.48 17.09
C LYS A 163 -13.84 -35.24 18.05
N LEU A 164 -12.65 -35.70 17.71
CA LEU A 164 -11.43 -35.61 18.55
C LEU A 164 -10.32 -34.78 17.91
N ASP A 165 -10.57 -34.11 16.77
CA ASP A 165 -9.58 -33.30 16.13
C ASP A 165 -9.37 -31.96 16.91
N PRO A 166 -8.17 -31.37 16.86
CA PRO A 166 -7.90 -30.05 17.41
C PRO A 166 -8.83 -29.01 16.81
N THR A 167 -9.37 -28.13 17.65
CA THR A 167 -10.27 -27.05 17.22
C THR A 167 -9.56 -25.88 16.55
N SER A 168 -8.23 -25.81 16.65
CA SER A 168 -7.41 -24.76 16.07
C SER A 168 -6.08 -25.34 15.56
N GLY A 169 -5.54 -24.73 14.51
CA GLY A 169 -4.19 -25.00 14.02
C GLY A 169 -3.24 -23.88 14.35
N GLN A 170 -1.94 -24.16 14.43
CA GLN A 170 -0.94 -23.11 14.54
C GLN A 170 -0.66 -22.51 13.17
N GLY A 171 -0.72 -21.20 13.07
CA GLY A 171 -0.39 -20.42 11.88
C GLY A 171 0.46 -19.20 12.23
N MET A 172 0.67 -18.35 11.24
CA MET A 172 1.35 -17.06 11.36
C MET A 172 0.43 -15.96 10.87
N PHE A 173 0.36 -14.85 11.60
CA PHE A 173 -0.40 -13.68 11.17
C PHE A 173 0.36 -12.93 10.06
N LEU A 174 -0.23 -12.80 8.89
CA LEU A 174 0.38 -12.18 7.71
C LEU A 174 -0.28 -10.86 7.29
N GLY A 175 -1.33 -10.43 7.99
CA GLY A 175 -2.04 -9.19 7.69
C GLY A 175 -3.55 -9.35 7.69
N PHE A 176 -4.22 -8.33 7.17
CA PHE A 176 -5.67 -8.25 7.02
C PHE A 176 -6.02 -8.29 5.53
N ASP A 177 -7.18 -8.82 5.20
CA ASP A 177 -7.78 -8.78 3.85
C ASP A 177 -8.46 -7.44 3.60
#